data_5f358d548fb86248eafd3356e11b2bd0
#
_entry.id   5f358d548fb86248eafd3356e11b2bd0
#
_cell.length_a   1.000
_cell.length_b   1.000
_cell.length_c   1.000
_cell.angle_alpha   90.00
_cell.angle_beta   90.00
_cell.angle_gamma   90.00
#
_symmetry.space_group_name_H-M   'P 1'
#
loop_
_entity.id
_entity.type
_entity.pdbx_description
1 polymer ?
#
loop_
_entity_poly.entity_id
_entity_poly.type
_entity_poly.pdbx_seq_one_letter_code
_entity_poly.pdbx_strand_id
1 'polypeptide(L)'
;MDKKELLFYDAYEAFYAMARTSEAFKAFCKDAFGADFSQDGFSNIEQINMILPYIPRRADVHVLDIGCGNGKMLGYLQERTACYIHGFDYSEEAIRTAQMLYPEHADFREGIIGEIAYPEESFDVITSMDTMYFAKDMTSFVGQIRQWLKEDGVFFVGYQEGDVIAKTENMHATQLAQALTANGMRYDVTDITAQTYALLQNKRRAALAHRQTFEAEGNRAWFDLLMGQTEYAAGTFEQFRNNMARYIYIARK
;
A
#
# COMPACT_ATOMS: atom_id res chain seq x y z
N MET A 1 6.19 7.96 20.43
CA MET A 1 5.87 6.53 20.73
C MET A 1 7.07 5.67 20.35
N ASP A 2 7.39 4.62 21.11
CA ASP A 2 8.45 3.68 20.67
C ASP A 2 7.91 2.89 19.45
N LYS A 3 8.64 2.92 18.33
CA LYS A 3 8.28 2.21 17.10
C LYS A 3 8.12 0.70 17.33
N LYS A 4 8.91 0.13 18.26
CA LYS A 4 8.87 -1.30 18.60
C LYS A 4 7.55 -1.75 19.23
N GLU A 5 6.75 -0.81 19.71
CA GLU A 5 5.40 -1.08 20.23
C GLU A 5 4.32 -1.05 19.14
N LEU A 6 4.69 -0.69 17.90
CA LEU A 6 3.77 -0.67 16.78
C LEU A 6 3.43 -2.07 16.30
N LEU A 7 2.18 -2.23 15.89
CA LEU A 7 1.69 -3.47 15.33
C LEU A 7 2.57 -3.92 14.16
N PHE A 8 3.07 -5.16 14.21
CA PHE A 8 3.90 -5.78 13.19
C PHE A 8 5.29 -5.15 12.93
N TYR A 9 5.80 -4.23 13.77
CA TYR A 9 7.08 -3.56 13.50
C TYR A 9 8.21 -4.53 13.19
N ASP A 10 8.52 -5.47 14.11
CA ASP A 10 9.62 -6.43 13.93
C ASP A 10 9.39 -7.35 12.70
N ALA A 11 8.13 -7.68 12.41
CA ALA A 11 7.79 -8.48 11.25
C ALA A 11 8.07 -7.75 9.93
N TYR A 12 7.75 -6.45 9.84
CA TYR A 12 8.05 -5.65 8.64
C TYR A 12 9.53 -5.33 8.49
N GLU A 13 10.27 -5.10 9.59
CA GLU A 13 11.74 -4.99 9.53
C GLU A 13 12.37 -6.25 8.92
N ALA A 14 12.00 -7.42 9.45
CA ALA A 14 12.48 -8.69 8.91
C ALA A 14 12.02 -8.94 7.46
N PHE A 15 10.79 -8.54 7.12
CA PHE A 15 10.24 -8.64 5.78
C PHE A 15 11.05 -7.83 4.77
N TYR A 16 11.30 -6.54 5.04
CA TYR A 16 12.03 -5.69 4.09
C TYR A 16 13.51 -6.08 3.98
N ALA A 17 14.13 -6.59 5.06
CA ALA A 17 15.47 -7.16 4.99
C ALA A 17 15.52 -8.38 4.06
N MET A 18 14.56 -9.29 4.14
CA MET A 18 14.42 -10.44 3.22
C MET A 18 14.11 -9.98 1.80
N ALA A 19 13.13 -9.12 1.60
CA ALA A 19 12.65 -8.67 0.29
C ALA A 19 13.75 -7.98 -0.53
N ARG A 20 14.70 -7.32 0.13
CA ARG A 20 15.85 -6.69 -0.49
C ARG A 20 16.78 -7.69 -1.18
N THR A 21 16.96 -8.88 -0.61
CA THR A 21 17.99 -9.85 -1.02
C THR A 21 17.44 -11.10 -1.71
N SER A 22 16.18 -11.49 -1.45
CA SER A 22 15.59 -12.72 -1.96
C SER A 22 15.23 -12.61 -3.45
N GLU A 23 15.88 -13.38 -4.29
CA GLU A 23 15.53 -13.51 -5.71
C GLU A 23 14.21 -14.29 -5.89
N ALA A 24 13.94 -15.27 -5.01
CA ALA A 24 12.68 -15.99 -4.98
C ALA A 24 11.51 -15.03 -4.75
N PHE A 25 11.65 -14.10 -3.80
CA PHE A 25 10.59 -13.13 -3.50
C PHE A 25 10.39 -12.12 -4.63
N LYS A 26 11.46 -11.62 -5.25
CA LYS A 26 11.38 -10.74 -6.42
C LYS A 26 10.69 -11.42 -7.60
N ALA A 27 11.03 -12.67 -7.87
CA ALA A 27 10.39 -13.47 -8.93
C ALA A 27 8.91 -13.73 -8.62
N PHE A 28 8.60 -14.12 -7.39
CA PHE A 28 7.22 -14.22 -6.89
C PHE A 28 6.43 -12.92 -7.12
N CYS A 29 7.00 -11.77 -6.76
CA CYS A 29 6.33 -10.49 -6.95
C CYS A 29 6.03 -10.19 -8.43
N LYS A 30 6.96 -10.46 -9.34
CA LYS A 30 6.75 -10.30 -10.79
C LYS A 30 5.58 -11.15 -11.28
N ASP A 31 5.51 -12.40 -10.86
CA ASP A 31 4.48 -13.34 -11.29
C ASP A 31 3.12 -13.06 -10.62
N ALA A 32 3.13 -12.68 -9.33
CA ALA A 32 1.91 -12.42 -8.57
C ALA A 32 1.27 -11.07 -8.91
N PHE A 33 2.09 -10.00 -8.99
CA PHE A 33 1.61 -8.63 -9.10
C PHE A 33 1.82 -8.00 -10.48
N GLY A 34 2.54 -8.68 -11.40
CA GLY A 34 2.90 -8.15 -12.71
C GLY A 34 4.14 -7.24 -12.70
N ALA A 35 4.70 -6.95 -11.54
CA ALA A 35 5.97 -6.23 -11.36
C ALA A 35 6.59 -6.56 -10.00
N ASP A 36 7.90 -6.37 -9.87
CA ASP A 36 8.59 -6.50 -8.59
C ASP A 36 8.48 -5.18 -7.81
N PHE A 37 7.42 -5.06 -7.01
CA PHE A 37 7.31 -3.98 -6.02
C PHE A 37 7.92 -4.39 -4.68
N SER A 38 8.29 -5.66 -4.48
CA SER A 38 8.82 -6.24 -3.23
C SER A 38 8.03 -5.76 -2.00
N GLN A 39 6.71 -5.89 -2.10
CA GLN A 39 5.75 -5.43 -1.10
C GLN A 39 4.99 -6.61 -0.50
N ASP A 40 4.54 -6.45 0.73
CA ASP A 40 3.52 -7.29 1.34
C ASP A 40 2.17 -6.56 1.24
N GLY A 41 1.35 -6.94 0.27
CA GLY A 41 0.10 -6.23 0.02
C GLY A 41 -0.80 -6.91 -1.01
N PHE A 42 -1.87 -6.19 -1.37
CA PHE A 42 -2.95 -6.65 -2.24
C PHE A 42 -3.06 -5.83 -3.53
N SER A 43 -2.03 -5.04 -3.88
CA SER A 43 -2.05 -4.18 -5.07
C SER A 43 -1.18 -4.76 -6.18
N ASN A 44 -1.79 -5.09 -7.31
CA ASN A 44 -1.07 -5.46 -8.53
C ASN A 44 -0.83 -4.22 -9.42
N ILE A 45 -0.09 -4.43 -10.51
CA ILE A 45 0.27 -3.36 -11.45
C ILE A 45 -0.96 -2.68 -12.08
N GLU A 46 -2.07 -3.41 -12.29
CA GLU A 46 -3.29 -2.85 -12.85
C GLU A 46 -3.91 -1.82 -11.90
N GLN A 47 -3.95 -2.14 -10.61
CA GLN A 47 -4.45 -1.25 -9.57
C GLN A 47 -3.54 -0.03 -9.37
N ILE A 48 -2.22 -0.21 -9.44
CA ILE A 48 -1.26 0.90 -9.36
C ILE A 48 -1.38 1.81 -10.59
N ASN A 49 -1.63 1.24 -11.78
CA ASN A 49 -1.88 2.03 -12.97
C ASN A 49 -3.14 2.90 -12.88
N MET A 50 -4.10 2.57 -12.01
CA MET A 50 -5.26 3.44 -11.76
C MET A 50 -4.88 4.78 -11.13
N ILE A 51 -3.69 4.91 -10.54
CA ILE A 51 -3.18 6.16 -9.96
C ILE A 51 -2.74 7.13 -11.07
N LEU A 52 -2.15 6.62 -12.16
CA LEU A 52 -1.51 7.43 -13.21
C LEU A 52 -2.39 8.54 -13.80
N PRO A 53 -3.70 8.33 -14.05
CA PRO A 53 -4.57 9.40 -14.58
C PRO A 53 -4.73 10.60 -13.64
N TYR A 54 -4.45 10.44 -12.34
CA TYR A 54 -4.57 11.50 -11.33
C TYR A 54 -3.29 12.26 -11.10
N ILE A 55 -2.16 11.81 -11.65
CA ILE A 55 -0.88 12.52 -11.58
C ILE A 55 -0.84 13.55 -12.72
N PRO A 56 -0.82 14.87 -12.42
CA PRO A 56 -0.84 15.90 -13.44
C PRO A 56 0.36 15.81 -14.39
N ARG A 57 0.15 16.11 -15.67
CA ARG A 57 1.23 16.14 -16.68
C ARG A 57 1.83 17.56 -16.78
N ARG A 58 2.55 17.97 -15.75
CA ARG A 58 3.26 19.26 -15.68
C ARG A 58 4.54 19.10 -14.86
N ALA A 59 5.39 20.10 -14.87
CA ALA A 59 6.54 20.13 -13.95
C ALA A 59 6.09 20.33 -12.49
N ASP A 60 6.97 20.02 -11.55
CA ASP A 60 6.79 20.25 -10.12
C ASP A 60 5.55 19.56 -9.53
N VAL A 61 5.28 18.34 -9.98
CA VAL A 61 4.26 17.49 -9.41
C VAL A 61 4.84 16.69 -8.25
N HIS A 62 4.18 16.74 -7.10
CA HIS A 62 4.59 16.04 -5.89
C HIS A 62 3.59 14.95 -5.54
N VAL A 63 4.08 13.71 -5.42
CA VAL A 63 3.30 12.53 -5.02
C VAL A 63 3.83 12.01 -3.69
N LEU A 64 2.95 11.86 -2.70
CA LEU A 64 3.26 11.24 -1.40
C LEU A 64 2.62 9.86 -1.31
N ASP A 65 3.36 8.87 -0.80
CA ASP A 65 2.79 7.58 -0.41
C ASP A 65 2.91 7.35 1.10
N ILE A 66 1.78 7.03 1.71
CA ILE A 66 1.63 6.75 3.15
C ILE A 66 1.83 5.26 3.39
N GLY A 67 2.87 4.89 4.16
CA GLY A 67 3.29 3.51 4.29
C GLY A 67 3.95 3.00 3.01
N CYS A 68 4.93 3.77 2.51
CA CYS A 68 5.52 3.58 1.18
C CYS A 68 6.41 2.34 1.04
N GLY A 69 6.71 1.64 2.15
CA GLY A 69 7.64 0.54 2.15
C GLY A 69 9.00 0.93 1.54
N ASN A 70 9.49 0.09 0.66
CA ASN A 70 10.79 0.30 -0.03
C ASN A 70 10.71 1.28 -1.23
N GLY A 71 9.61 1.98 -1.42
CA GLY A 71 9.45 3.03 -2.43
C GLY A 71 9.28 2.54 -3.87
N LYS A 72 9.28 1.24 -4.15
CA LYS A 72 9.24 0.73 -5.55
C LYS A 72 7.96 1.11 -6.30
N MET A 73 6.82 1.20 -5.61
CA MET A 73 5.59 1.70 -6.22
C MET A 73 5.75 3.16 -6.66
N LEU A 74 6.28 4.01 -5.79
CA LEU A 74 6.57 5.41 -6.11
C LEU A 74 7.58 5.55 -7.25
N GLY A 75 8.66 4.75 -7.25
CA GLY A 75 9.62 4.72 -8.36
C GLY A 75 8.97 4.35 -9.69
N TYR A 76 8.05 3.38 -9.68
CA TYR A 76 7.27 3.03 -10.87
C TYR A 76 6.42 4.19 -11.40
N LEU A 77 5.79 4.98 -10.50
CA LEU A 77 5.03 6.17 -10.86
C LEU A 77 5.96 7.29 -11.40
N GLN A 78 7.10 7.50 -10.75
CA GLN A 78 8.10 8.49 -11.14
C GLN A 78 8.63 8.24 -12.56
N GLU A 79 8.99 7.00 -12.89
CA GLU A 79 9.46 6.62 -14.24
C GLU A 79 8.45 6.97 -15.36
N ARG A 80 7.15 7.01 -15.03
CA ARG A 80 6.06 7.23 -16.00
C ARG A 80 5.57 8.67 -16.06
N THR A 81 5.83 9.45 -15.03
CA THR A 81 5.23 10.78 -14.88
C THR A 81 6.25 11.88 -14.61
N ALA A 82 7.50 11.51 -14.29
CA ALA A 82 8.57 12.42 -13.90
C ALA A 82 8.22 13.29 -12.66
N CYS A 83 7.32 12.79 -11.77
CA CYS A 83 6.96 13.49 -10.54
C CYS A 83 8.08 13.41 -9.49
N TYR A 84 8.06 14.34 -8.54
CA TYR A 84 8.81 14.23 -7.29
C TYR A 84 8.08 13.25 -6.38
N ILE A 85 8.78 12.25 -5.87
CA ILE A 85 8.21 11.23 -5.01
C ILE A 85 8.57 11.47 -3.55
N HIS A 86 7.57 11.32 -2.69
CA HIS A 86 7.72 11.42 -1.25
C HIS A 86 7.09 10.19 -0.62
N GLY A 87 7.71 9.67 0.41
CA GLY A 87 7.16 8.54 1.11
C GLY A 87 7.59 8.51 2.56
N PHE A 88 6.74 7.95 3.39
CA PHE A 88 7.15 7.60 4.74
C PHE A 88 6.64 6.21 5.11
N ASP A 89 7.44 5.55 5.92
CA ASP A 89 7.14 4.25 6.52
C ASP A 89 7.76 4.18 7.92
N TYR A 90 7.21 3.38 8.81
CA TYR A 90 7.83 3.22 10.11
C TYR A 90 9.04 2.28 10.10
N SER A 91 9.16 1.43 9.06
CA SER A 91 10.27 0.50 8.89
C SER A 91 11.53 1.24 8.44
N GLU A 92 12.57 1.15 9.28
CA GLU A 92 13.90 1.70 8.97
C GLU A 92 14.53 0.99 7.77
N GLU A 93 14.38 -0.34 7.67
CA GLU A 93 14.91 -1.16 6.59
C GLU A 93 14.25 -0.82 5.24
N ALA A 94 12.94 -0.57 5.26
CA ALA A 94 12.19 -0.12 4.08
C ALA A 94 12.70 1.24 3.59
N ILE A 95 12.78 2.24 4.47
CA ILE A 95 13.20 3.61 4.13
C ILE A 95 14.64 3.64 3.65
N ARG A 96 15.56 2.91 4.32
CA ARG A 96 16.94 2.78 3.86
C ARG A 96 17.02 2.23 2.43
N THR A 97 16.21 1.23 2.12
CA THR A 97 16.14 0.65 0.78
C THR A 97 15.57 1.66 -0.23
N ALA A 98 14.51 2.39 0.11
CA ALA A 98 13.93 3.42 -0.74
C ALA A 98 14.93 4.53 -1.07
N GLN A 99 15.64 5.05 -0.07
CA GLN A 99 16.67 6.08 -0.25
C GLN A 99 17.83 5.62 -1.13
N MET A 100 18.22 4.34 -1.05
CA MET A 100 19.27 3.76 -1.92
C MET A 100 18.79 3.60 -3.36
N LEU A 101 17.55 3.21 -3.58
CA LEU A 101 17.00 2.96 -4.91
C LEU A 101 16.67 4.27 -5.65
N TYR A 102 16.26 5.30 -4.94
CA TYR A 102 15.75 6.56 -5.50
C TYR A 102 16.45 7.76 -4.87
N PRO A 103 17.73 8.02 -5.23
CA PRO A 103 18.52 9.12 -4.64
C PRO A 103 18.17 10.50 -5.21
N GLU A 104 17.41 10.56 -6.32
CA GLU A 104 17.11 11.81 -7.02
C GLU A 104 15.61 12.05 -7.12
N HIS A 105 15.19 13.30 -6.96
CA HIS A 105 13.78 13.72 -7.03
C HIS A 105 12.86 12.91 -6.07
N ALA A 106 13.42 12.58 -4.89
CA ALA A 106 12.75 11.75 -3.90
C ALA A 106 13.05 12.23 -2.48
N ASP A 107 12.09 12.05 -1.58
CA ASP A 107 12.23 12.31 -0.15
C ASP A 107 11.52 11.19 0.63
N PHE A 108 12.33 10.28 1.17
CA PHE A 108 11.85 9.15 1.98
C PHE A 108 12.25 9.36 3.43
N ARG A 109 11.27 9.24 4.34
CA ARG A 109 11.45 9.48 5.76
C ARG A 109 10.88 8.36 6.60
N GLU A 110 11.56 8.05 7.70
CA GLU A 110 10.92 7.27 8.74
C GLU A 110 9.80 8.11 9.38
N GLY A 111 8.63 7.49 9.52
CA GLY A 111 7.48 8.19 10.06
C GLY A 111 6.36 7.26 10.49
N ILE A 112 5.59 7.69 11.47
CA ILE A 112 4.44 6.98 12.01
C ILE A 112 3.18 7.68 11.53
N ILE A 113 2.21 6.92 11.03
CA ILE A 113 0.89 7.42 10.63
C ILE A 113 0.26 8.19 11.80
N GLY A 114 -0.10 9.46 11.55
CA GLY A 114 -0.66 10.38 12.54
C GLY A 114 0.36 11.16 13.38
N GLU A 115 1.66 10.86 13.29
CA GLU A 115 2.72 11.59 14.03
C GLU A 115 3.61 12.43 13.10
N ILE A 116 3.74 12.05 11.82
CA ILE A 116 4.49 12.83 10.82
C ILE A 116 3.68 14.04 10.37
N ALA A 117 4.39 15.10 9.98
CA ALA A 117 3.75 16.31 9.45
C ALA A 117 4.42 16.78 8.17
N TYR A 118 3.61 17.33 7.28
CA TYR A 118 4.03 18.02 6.06
C TYR A 118 3.39 19.41 6.01
N PRO A 119 3.98 20.36 5.27
CA PRO A 119 3.35 21.66 5.04
C PRO A 119 2.00 21.52 4.34
N GLU A 120 1.12 22.49 4.55
CA GLU A 120 -0.15 22.56 3.83
C GLU A 120 0.09 22.69 2.32
N GLU A 121 -0.84 22.15 1.52
CA GLU A 121 -0.84 22.27 0.05
C GLU A 121 0.46 21.80 -0.64
N SER A 122 1.10 20.78 -0.08
CA SER A 122 2.37 20.24 -0.60
C SER A 122 2.20 19.25 -1.75
N PHE A 123 1.11 18.49 -1.78
CA PHE A 123 1.00 17.34 -2.67
C PHE A 123 -0.12 17.45 -3.68
N ASP A 124 0.18 17.08 -4.93
CA ASP A 124 -0.79 16.93 -6.01
C ASP A 124 -1.57 15.62 -5.89
N VAL A 125 -0.87 14.56 -5.47
CA VAL A 125 -1.47 13.25 -5.20
C VAL A 125 -0.90 12.70 -3.90
N ILE A 126 -1.77 12.19 -3.05
CA ILE A 126 -1.40 11.37 -1.89
C ILE A 126 -1.95 9.97 -2.12
N THR A 127 -1.14 8.94 -1.90
CA THR A 127 -1.55 7.54 -1.99
C THR A 127 -1.43 6.85 -0.65
N SER A 128 -2.25 5.83 -0.42
CA SER A 128 -2.11 4.88 0.67
C SER A 128 -2.68 3.55 0.22
N MET A 129 -1.82 2.56 0.07
CA MET A 129 -2.24 1.25 -0.40
C MET A 129 -2.25 0.26 0.76
N ASP A 130 -3.45 0.04 1.32
CA ASP A 130 -3.69 -0.88 2.44
C ASP A 130 -2.92 -0.54 3.72
N THR A 131 -2.80 0.76 4.07
CA THR A 131 -2.10 1.22 5.29
C THR A 131 -2.93 2.13 6.19
N MET A 132 -4.03 2.72 5.71
CA MET A 132 -4.82 3.67 6.49
C MET A 132 -5.37 3.10 7.80
N TYR A 133 -5.65 1.81 7.88
CA TYR A 133 -6.16 1.17 9.11
C TYR A 133 -5.13 1.10 10.25
N PHE A 134 -3.87 1.49 10.03
CA PHE A 134 -2.88 1.69 11.10
C PHE A 134 -3.02 3.05 11.79
N ALA A 135 -3.86 3.97 11.28
CA ALA A 135 -4.12 5.23 11.94
C ALA A 135 -4.91 5.01 13.24
N LYS A 136 -4.38 5.46 14.38
CA LYS A 136 -5.06 5.39 15.67
C LYS A 136 -6.35 6.20 15.70
N ASP A 137 -6.34 7.37 15.06
CA ASP A 137 -7.47 8.24 14.83
C ASP A 137 -7.56 8.53 13.34
N MET A 138 -8.36 7.74 12.63
CA MET A 138 -8.57 7.85 11.20
C MET A 138 -9.11 9.23 10.82
N THR A 139 -10.05 9.77 11.60
CA THR A 139 -10.68 11.05 11.28
C THR A 139 -9.70 12.21 11.40
N SER A 140 -8.92 12.27 12.46
CA SER A 140 -7.88 13.28 12.62
C SER A 140 -6.79 13.16 11.55
N PHE A 141 -6.40 11.94 11.19
CA PHE A 141 -5.37 11.73 10.18
C PHE A 141 -5.84 12.11 8.76
N VAL A 142 -7.09 11.80 8.41
CA VAL A 142 -7.69 12.26 7.14
C VAL A 142 -7.76 13.80 7.10
N GLY A 143 -8.00 14.45 8.24
CA GLY A 143 -7.92 15.91 8.36
C GLY A 143 -6.53 16.46 8.02
N GLN A 144 -5.47 15.81 8.51
CA GLN A 144 -4.09 16.16 8.16
C GLN A 144 -3.81 15.95 6.68
N ILE A 145 -4.22 14.80 6.11
CA ILE A 145 -4.08 14.50 4.67
C ILE A 145 -4.76 15.58 3.83
N ARG A 146 -5.97 16.01 4.23
CA ARG A 146 -6.69 17.09 3.55
C ARG A 146 -5.92 18.41 3.57
N GLN A 147 -5.22 18.74 4.65
CA GLN A 147 -4.38 19.94 4.72
C GLN A 147 -3.15 19.82 3.79
N TRP A 148 -2.52 18.64 3.71
CA TRP A 148 -1.34 18.41 2.86
C TRP A 148 -1.66 18.40 1.37
N LEU A 149 -2.89 18.05 0.98
CA LEU A 149 -3.33 18.11 -0.42
C LEU A 149 -3.41 19.56 -0.90
N LYS A 150 -2.97 19.80 -2.12
CA LYS A 150 -3.29 21.03 -2.88
C LYS A 150 -4.79 21.11 -3.15
N GLU A 151 -5.29 22.27 -3.57
CA GLU A 151 -6.74 22.49 -3.80
C GLU A 151 -7.34 21.48 -4.79
N ASP A 152 -6.65 21.22 -5.91
CA ASP A 152 -7.06 20.22 -6.91
C ASP A 152 -6.43 18.84 -6.67
N GLY A 153 -5.87 18.62 -5.48
CA GLY A 153 -5.15 17.40 -5.12
C GLY A 153 -6.08 16.20 -4.95
N VAL A 154 -5.53 15.01 -5.15
CA VAL A 154 -6.24 13.74 -5.06
C VAL A 154 -5.64 12.86 -3.97
N PHE A 155 -6.49 12.30 -3.11
CA PHE A 155 -6.15 11.22 -2.20
C PHE A 155 -6.66 9.89 -2.76
N PHE A 156 -5.74 9.02 -3.20
CA PHE A 156 -6.01 7.72 -3.79
C PHE A 156 -5.71 6.62 -2.77
N VAL A 157 -6.71 5.83 -2.40
CA VAL A 157 -6.58 4.88 -1.30
C VAL A 157 -7.05 3.49 -1.69
N GLY A 158 -6.18 2.49 -1.55
CA GLY A 158 -6.58 1.09 -1.44
C GLY A 158 -6.92 0.77 0.02
N TYR A 159 -8.10 0.26 0.27
CA TYR A 159 -8.60 0.00 1.62
C TYR A 159 -9.24 -1.37 1.72
N GLN A 160 -8.72 -2.18 2.64
CA GLN A 160 -9.15 -3.55 2.86
C GLN A 160 -9.83 -3.69 4.21
N GLU A 161 -10.84 -4.56 4.27
CA GLU A 161 -11.52 -5.01 5.48
C GLU A 161 -11.61 -6.54 5.51
N GLY A 162 -11.70 -7.12 6.70
CA GLY A 162 -11.84 -8.55 6.91
C GLY A 162 -10.55 -9.29 7.25
N ASP A 163 -9.44 -8.53 7.42
CA ASP A 163 -8.15 -9.04 7.88
C ASP A 163 -7.73 -8.31 9.16
N VAL A 164 -7.07 -7.16 9.06
CA VAL A 164 -6.63 -6.37 10.22
C VAL A 164 -7.81 -5.70 10.95
N ILE A 165 -8.82 -5.30 10.21
CA ILE A 165 -10.05 -4.69 10.73
C ILE A 165 -11.29 -5.47 10.30
N ALA A 166 -12.34 -5.39 11.10
CA ALA A 166 -13.61 -6.07 10.80
C ALA A 166 -14.25 -5.49 9.53
N LYS A 167 -14.84 -6.37 8.71
CA LYS A 167 -15.59 -5.99 7.52
C LYS A 167 -16.89 -5.28 7.90
N THR A 168 -17.14 -4.14 7.26
CA THR A 168 -18.38 -3.39 7.37
C THR A 168 -19.46 -3.87 6.37
N GLU A 169 -20.66 -3.32 6.47
CA GLU A 169 -21.79 -3.72 5.62
C GLU A 169 -21.56 -3.35 4.13
N ASN A 170 -20.91 -2.22 3.89
CA ASN A 170 -20.68 -1.72 2.52
C ASN A 170 -19.55 -0.66 2.48
N MET A 171 -19.13 -0.29 1.27
CA MET A 171 -18.05 0.65 1.03
C MET A 171 -18.26 2.06 1.58
N HIS A 172 -19.49 2.48 1.89
CA HIS A 172 -19.78 3.78 2.49
C HIS A 172 -19.83 3.73 4.03
N ALA A 173 -19.86 2.53 4.62
CA ALA A 173 -19.87 2.31 6.06
C ALA A 173 -18.46 2.14 6.65
N THR A 174 -17.40 2.07 5.83
CA THR A 174 -16.02 1.91 6.29
C THR A 174 -15.57 3.08 7.16
N GLN A 175 -14.62 2.83 8.08
CA GLN A 175 -14.01 3.89 8.88
C GLN A 175 -13.40 5.00 8.01
N LEU A 176 -12.79 4.62 6.87
CA LEU A 176 -12.23 5.58 5.92
C LEU A 176 -13.32 6.45 5.28
N ALA A 177 -14.43 5.87 4.81
CA ALA A 177 -15.53 6.63 4.22
C ALA A 177 -16.15 7.61 5.21
N GLN A 178 -16.31 7.20 6.48
CA GLN A 178 -16.78 8.06 7.56
C GLN A 178 -15.80 9.21 7.84
N ALA A 179 -14.49 8.93 7.89
CA ALA A 179 -13.46 9.93 8.10
C ALA A 179 -13.36 10.94 6.94
N LEU A 180 -13.47 10.48 5.68
CA LEU A 180 -13.53 11.35 4.50
C LEU A 180 -14.75 12.29 4.58
N THR A 181 -15.92 11.75 4.88
CA THR A 181 -17.17 12.53 5.04
C THR A 181 -17.08 13.55 6.18
N ALA A 182 -16.55 13.13 7.34
CA ALA A 182 -16.39 14.00 8.51
C ALA A 182 -15.45 15.19 8.23
N ASN A 183 -14.49 15.02 7.31
CA ASN A 183 -13.56 16.07 6.88
C ASN A 183 -14.06 16.85 5.65
N GLY A 184 -15.29 16.64 5.20
CA GLY A 184 -15.88 17.35 4.06
C GLY A 184 -15.24 16.98 2.71
N MET A 185 -14.53 15.86 2.63
CA MET A 185 -13.95 15.37 1.37
C MET A 185 -15.00 14.62 0.55
N ARG A 186 -15.10 14.96 -0.73
CA ARG A 186 -15.91 14.22 -1.70
C ARG A 186 -15.10 13.03 -2.21
N TYR A 187 -15.73 11.87 -2.39
CA TYR A 187 -15.03 10.69 -2.91
C TYR A 187 -15.88 9.88 -3.87
N ASP A 188 -15.20 9.27 -4.82
CA ASP A 188 -15.67 8.14 -5.61
C ASP A 188 -15.10 6.87 -4.99
N VAL A 189 -15.85 5.76 -5.04
CA VAL A 189 -15.39 4.47 -4.51
C VAL A 189 -15.74 3.34 -5.48
N THR A 190 -14.80 2.42 -5.64
CA THR A 190 -14.96 1.22 -6.48
C THR A 190 -14.69 -0.02 -5.65
N ASP A 191 -15.60 -0.99 -5.68
CA ASP A 191 -15.40 -2.31 -5.10
C ASP A 191 -14.49 -3.14 -6.02
N ILE A 192 -13.32 -3.53 -5.50
CA ILE A 192 -12.33 -4.38 -6.18
C ILE A 192 -12.14 -5.73 -5.48
N THR A 193 -13.14 -6.16 -4.72
CA THR A 193 -13.10 -7.44 -3.98
C THR A 193 -12.88 -8.64 -4.90
N ALA A 194 -13.51 -8.65 -6.08
CA ALA A 194 -13.33 -9.73 -7.05
C ALA A 194 -11.90 -9.78 -7.62
N GLN A 195 -11.31 -8.61 -7.91
CA GLN A 195 -9.92 -8.50 -8.36
C GLN A 195 -8.94 -8.95 -7.27
N THR A 196 -9.25 -8.65 -6.01
CA THR A 196 -8.45 -9.09 -4.86
C THR A 196 -8.50 -10.59 -4.68
N TYR A 197 -9.67 -11.21 -4.83
CA TYR A 197 -9.81 -12.68 -4.82
C TYR A 197 -8.95 -13.32 -5.91
N ALA A 198 -9.03 -12.83 -7.14
CA ALA A 198 -8.22 -13.33 -8.26
C ALA A 198 -6.72 -13.14 -8.02
N LEU A 199 -6.34 -11.99 -7.43
CA LEU A 199 -4.95 -11.71 -7.06
C LEU A 199 -4.42 -12.72 -6.02
N LEU A 200 -5.18 -13.02 -4.96
CA LEU A 200 -4.76 -13.99 -3.95
C LEU A 200 -4.58 -15.40 -4.53
N GLN A 201 -5.46 -15.80 -5.45
CA GLN A 201 -5.27 -17.06 -6.18
C GLN A 201 -4.00 -17.03 -7.06
N ASN A 202 -3.69 -15.88 -7.67
CA ASN A 202 -2.46 -15.71 -8.43
C ASN A 202 -1.22 -15.74 -7.51
N LYS A 203 -1.26 -15.04 -6.36
CA LYS A 203 -0.21 -15.11 -5.33
C LYS A 203 0.08 -16.56 -4.94
N ARG A 204 -0.95 -17.39 -4.72
CA ARG A 204 -0.78 -18.79 -4.38
C ARG A 204 -0.04 -19.56 -5.48
N ARG A 205 -0.45 -19.39 -6.75
CA ARG A 205 0.23 -20.04 -7.90
C ARG A 205 1.68 -19.61 -8.00
N ALA A 206 1.95 -18.29 -7.89
CA ALA A 206 3.30 -17.76 -7.94
C ALA A 206 4.18 -18.27 -6.78
N ALA A 207 3.67 -18.28 -5.54
CA ALA A 207 4.39 -18.82 -4.40
C ALA A 207 4.78 -20.29 -4.62
N LEU A 208 3.85 -21.13 -5.07
CA LEU A 208 4.10 -22.54 -5.35
C LEU A 208 5.13 -22.73 -6.47
N ALA A 209 5.12 -21.90 -7.52
CA ALA A 209 6.09 -21.95 -8.61
C ALA A 209 7.53 -21.66 -8.14
N HIS A 210 7.70 -20.79 -7.15
CA HIS A 210 9.01 -20.39 -6.62
C HIS A 210 9.41 -21.11 -5.32
N ARG A 211 8.62 -22.08 -4.85
CA ARG A 211 8.84 -22.79 -3.58
C ARG A 211 10.28 -23.31 -3.42
N GLN A 212 10.81 -23.99 -4.42
CA GLN A 212 12.16 -24.57 -4.35
C GLN A 212 13.25 -23.50 -4.21
N THR A 213 13.06 -22.34 -4.84
CA THR A 213 13.99 -21.21 -4.74
C THR A 213 13.92 -20.59 -3.33
N PHE A 214 12.72 -20.40 -2.77
CA PHE A 214 12.58 -19.98 -1.37
C PHE A 214 13.28 -20.93 -0.39
N GLU A 215 13.13 -22.24 -0.59
CA GLU A 215 13.77 -23.25 0.25
C GLU A 215 15.31 -23.23 0.09
N ALA A 216 15.82 -23.06 -1.13
CA ALA A 216 17.25 -22.96 -1.40
C ALA A 216 17.91 -21.69 -0.79
N GLU A 217 17.17 -20.60 -0.71
CA GLU A 217 17.59 -19.36 -0.05
C GLU A 217 17.47 -19.41 1.47
N GLY A 218 16.93 -20.49 2.05
CA GLY A 218 16.62 -20.55 3.49
C GLY A 218 15.36 -19.77 3.89
N ASN A 219 14.56 -19.30 2.94
CA ASN A 219 13.39 -18.44 3.11
C ASN A 219 12.06 -19.23 3.23
N ARG A 220 12.10 -20.47 3.72
CA ARG A 220 10.92 -21.34 3.87
C ARG A 220 9.81 -20.69 4.71
N ALA A 221 10.17 -20.00 5.79
CA ALA A 221 9.18 -19.33 6.64
C ALA A 221 8.38 -18.26 5.89
N TRP A 222 9.05 -17.52 4.99
CA TRP A 222 8.38 -16.52 4.14
C TRP A 222 7.46 -17.16 3.11
N PHE A 223 7.87 -18.27 2.51
CA PHE A 223 6.97 -19.06 1.65
C PHE A 223 5.72 -19.51 2.41
N ASP A 224 5.87 -20.05 3.62
CA ASP A 224 4.74 -20.53 4.43
C ASP A 224 3.81 -19.36 4.83
N LEU A 225 4.37 -18.15 5.12
CA LEU A 225 3.59 -16.94 5.37
C LEU A 225 2.77 -16.52 4.14
N LEU A 226 3.41 -16.47 2.96
CA LEU A 226 2.71 -16.16 1.69
C LEU A 226 1.58 -17.15 1.42
N MET A 227 1.81 -18.45 1.66
CA MET A 227 0.77 -19.47 1.52
C MET A 227 -0.39 -19.23 2.48
N GLY A 228 -0.10 -18.87 3.75
CA GLY A 228 -1.10 -18.53 4.76
C GLY A 228 -1.98 -17.35 4.33
N GLN A 229 -1.39 -16.28 3.80
CA GLN A 229 -2.15 -15.13 3.28
C GLN A 229 -3.12 -15.51 2.17
N THR A 230 -2.79 -16.51 1.35
CA THR A 230 -3.65 -16.96 0.25
C THR A 230 -4.83 -17.86 0.69
N GLU A 231 -4.83 -18.33 1.93
CA GLU A 231 -5.95 -19.17 2.45
C GLU A 231 -7.28 -18.42 2.47
N TYR A 232 -7.28 -17.08 2.57
CA TYR A 232 -8.49 -16.26 2.42
C TYR A 232 -9.23 -16.53 1.10
N ALA A 233 -8.51 -16.84 0.03
CA ALA A 233 -9.08 -17.13 -1.29
C ALA A 233 -9.04 -18.63 -1.67
N ALA A 234 -8.90 -19.53 -0.71
CA ALA A 234 -8.89 -20.97 -0.95
C ALA A 234 -10.29 -21.53 -1.30
N GLY A 235 -11.34 -20.89 -0.80
CA GLY A 235 -12.74 -21.24 -1.06
C GLY A 235 -13.32 -20.55 -2.30
N THR A 236 -14.66 -20.50 -2.36
CA THR A 236 -15.38 -19.79 -3.43
C THR A 236 -15.31 -18.28 -3.28
N PHE A 237 -15.54 -17.55 -4.36
CA PHE A 237 -15.63 -16.07 -4.30
C PHE A 237 -16.74 -15.61 -3.33
N GLU A 238 -17.86 -16.33 -3.25
CA GLU A 238 -18.94 -15.99 -2.32
C GLU A 238 -18.47 -16.09 -0.86
N GLN A 239 -17.74 -17.14 -0.50
CA GLN A 239 -17.16 -17.30 0.83
C GLN A 239 -16.13 -16.18 1.11
N PHE A 240 -15.30 -15.84 0.13
CA PHE A 240 -14.34 -14.77 0.25
C PHE A 240 -15.00 -13.41 0.50
N ARG A 241 -15.96 -13.02 -0.34
CA ARG A 241 -16.65 -11.73 -0.23
C ARG A 241 -17.48 -11.55 1.04
N ASN A 242 -17.89 -12.66 1.67
CA ASN A 242 -18.59 -12.61 2.96
C ASN A 242 -17.67 -12.19 4.10
N ASN A 243 -16.37 -12.50 4.00
CA ASN A 243 -15.38 -12.27 5.06
C ASN A 243 -14.47 -11.08 4.77
N MET A 244 -14.19 -10.79 3.49
CA MET A 244 -13.24 -9.77 3.06
C MET A 244 -13.89 -8.82 2.05
N ALA A 245 -13.48 -7.57 2.09
CA ALA A 245 -13.80 -6.59 1.06
C ALA A 245 -12.58 -5.72 0.79
N ARG A 246 -12.43 -5.23 -0.43
CA ARG A 246 -11.41 -4.26 -0.77
C ARG A 246 -11.93 -3.23 -1.75
N TYR A 247 -11.61 -1.97 -1.48
CA TYR A 247 -12.12 -0.81 -2.17
C TYR A 247 -10.99 0.11 -2.62
N ILE A 248 -11.20 0.82 -3.73
CA ILE A 248 -10.39 1.98 -4.10
C ILE A 248 -11.24 3.23 -3.89
N TYR A 249 -10.76 4.14 -3.05
CA TYR A 249 -11.33 5.47 -2.85
C TYR A 249 -10.49 6.51 -3.57
N ILE A 250 -11.14 7.46 -4.22
CA ILE A 250 -10.53 8.60 -4.89
C ILE A 250 -11.18 9.84 -4.31
N ALA A 251 -10.51 10.46 -3.34
CA ALA A 251 -11.06 11.58 -2.58
C ALA A 251 -10.43 12.92 -2.97
N ARG A 252 -11.19 14.01 -2.84
CA ARG A 252 -10.79 15.40 -3.11
C ARG A 252 -11.33 16.32 -2.02
N LYS A 253 -10.66 17.47 -1.88
CA LYS A 253 -11.15 18.56 -1.01
C LYS A 253 -12.57 18.98 -1.34
#